data_7beac1872744591fa0b5ccf4d3a4c117
#
_entry.id   7beac1872744591fa0b5ccf4d3a4c117
#
_cell.length_a   1.000
_cell.length_b   1.000
_cell.length_c   1.000
_cell.angle_alpha   90.00
_cell.angle_beta   90.00
_cell.angle_gamma   90.00
#
_symmetry.space_group_name_H-M   'P 1'
#
loop_
_entity.id
_entity.type
_entity.pdbx_description
1 polymer ?
#
loop_
_entity_poly.entity_id
_entity_poly.type
_entity_poly.pdbx_seq_one_letter_code
_entity_poly.pdbx_strand_id
1 'polypeptide(L)'
;MNARELAAQMGENAAAIAEHLLPNGKKHGREWKVGSVDGEAGSSLSVCTAGAKRGVWKDFSTGAAGDMLDLWCACRGVSIADAMREAKRYLGIRDDMPTRAAPTYKRPERPKGAKVEAVSPVAEWFASRGLSEETLKAFRIAAQSRNGAHYAVFPYLRGELELINVKYRNVADKKDMRQEGGAEPCLFGWHLVSPKQRSIVIAEGELDAMVLYQMGFSALSVNAGAGNHQWIDSDWSRLEQFSEIFLCYDNDDAGKKGAREVANRLGLERCRCVTFDEAKDANDFLLSGATQEDFQRCMDAGRTFDPDELKSISEFWSGVKALFYPASDDTHDPFLSFCGRNEPWFEFRQGEITVWSGYNGHGKSLLLNQVLLGLMNQGERACVFSGEMTPVRQGKRIAKQLGGLDRPTPEYLDAMAEWLRDRMWSFAVVGTASIERLLTVFTYAYKRYGIRHCVIDSLMMTDVQSDGPGAITAQKDAMRMLANWARANGTHVHLVAHPRKGQDEKHIPGKQDVAGAGVITDAADNVFSVWSAQKHEVEYGDDEPDAYLQLHKQRNGDVQQRKLALFFNRAAQQFSTSSYRQPHVYLPFQKPYEEQAA
;
A
#
# COMPACT_ATOMS: atom_id res chain seq x y z
N MET A 1 24.23 18.48 -12.77
CA MET A 1 25.36 17.51 -12.55
C MET A 1 24.79 16.11 -12.58
N ASN A 2 25.24 15.25 -13.48
CA ASN A 2 24.82 13.86 -13.57
C ASN A 2 25.57 12.97 -12.56
N ALA A 3 25.16 11.69 -12.41
CA ALA A 3 25.74 10.77 -11.41
C ALA A 3 27.26 10.58 -11.61
N ARG A 4 27.72 10.49 -12.84
CA ARG A 4 29.14 10.30 -13.18
C ARG A 4 29.99 11.52 -12.83
N GLU A 5 29.49 12.71 -13.10
CA GLU A 5 30.15 13.98 -12.75
C GLU A 5 30.24 14.15 -11.22
N LEU A 6 29.15 13.81 -10.52
CA LEU A 6 29.13 13.86 -9.05
C LEU A 6 30.09 12.85 -8.45
N ALA A 7 30.10 11.60 -8.92
CA ALA A 7 31.02 10.56 -8.47
C ALA A 7 32.49 10.95 -8.67
N ALA A 8 32.81 11.61 -9.80
CA ALA A 8 34.16 12.13 -10.04
C ALA A 8 34.54 13.22 -9.01
N GLN A 9 33.64 14.16 -8.71
CA GLN A 9 33.86 15.20 -7.72
C GLN A 9 33.91 14.67 -6.28
N MET A 10 33.10 13.66 -5.97
CA MET A 10 33.20 12.91 -4.71
C MET A 10 34.55 12.20 -4.59
N GLY A 11 35.06 11.64 -5.68
CA GLY A 11 36.38 11.05 -5.75
C GLY A 11 37.50 12.04 -5.39
N GLU A 12 37.37 13.33 -5.73
CA GLU A 12 38.32 14.38 -5.31
C GLU A 12 38.32 14.59 -3.79
N ASN A 13 37.21 14.33 -3.14
CA ASN A 13 37.02 14.46 -1.70
C ASN A 13 36.96 13.09 -0.98
N ALA A 14 37.50 12.03 -1.61
CA ALA A 14 37.36 10.65 -1.16
C ALA A 14 37.79 10.42 0.30
N ALA A 15 38.82 11.10 0.78
CA ALA A 15 39.28 10.96 2.17
C ALA A 15 38.25 11.50 3.18
N ALA A 16 37.71 12.70 2.96
CA ALA A 16 36.73 13.32 3.85
C ALA A 16 35.40 12.57 3.82
N ILE A 17 35.00 12.08 2.64
CA ILE A 17 33.77 11.32 2.48
C ILE A 17 33.89 9.92 3.12
N ALA A 18 35.04 9.26 2.97
CA ALA A 18 35.28 7.97 3.62
C ALA A 18 35.28 8.09 5.16
N GLU A 19 35.86 9.14 5.70
CA GLU A 19 35.81 9.46 7.13
C GLU A 19 34.39 9.76 7.61
N HIS A 20 33.62 10.48 6.82
CA HIS A 20 32.23 10.81 7.13
C HIS A 20 31.29 9.58 7.12
N LEU A 21 31.43 8.73 6.12
CA LEU A 21 30.58 7.54 5.97
C LEU A 21 31.00 6.39 6.90
N LEU A 22 32.31 6.27 7.16
CA LEU A 22 32.93 5.15 7.85
C LEU A 22 33.86 5.67 8.97
N PRO A 23 33.33 6.32 10.01
CA PRO A 23 34.13 7.04 11.03
C PRO A 23 35.05 6.14 11.85
N ASN A 24 34.77 4.82 11.96
CA ASN A 24 35.61 3.87 12.68
C ASN A 24 36.78 3.33 11.85
N GLY A 25 36.87 3.75 10.58
CA GLY A 25 37.97 3.36 9.71
C GLY A 25 39.30 4.01 10.12
N LYS A 26 40.41 3.46 9.58
CA LYS A 26 41.76 3.97 9.83
C LYS A 26 42.48 4.22 8.52
N LYS A 27 43.23 5.31 8.46
CA LYS A 27 44.07 5.63 7.30
C LYS A 27 45.31 4.75 7.26
N HIS A 28 45.51 4.05 6.16
CA HIS A 28 46.69 3.23 5.87
C HIS A 28 47.33 3.67 4.54
N GLY A 29 48.28 4.59 4.60
CA GLY A 29 48.90 5.15 3.41
C GLY A 29 47.91 5.92 2.53
N ARG A 30 47.61 5.36 1.35
CA ARG A 30 46.63 5.93 0.39
C ARG A 30 45.23 5.34 0.50
N GLU A 31 44.98 4.53 1.49
CA GLU A 31 43.72 3.82 1.67
C GLU A 31 43.10 4.14 3.03
N TRP A 32 41.75 4.20 3.07
CA TRP A 32 40.95 4.21 4.28
C TRP A 32 40.38 2.81 4.47
N LYS A 33 40.71 2.14 5.60
CA LYS A 33 40.32 0.75 5.88
C LYS A 33 39.34 0.63 7.04
N VAL A 34 38.36 -0.22 6.86
CA VAL A 34 37.30 -0.53 7.83
C VAL A 34 36.84 -1.98 7.63
N GLY A 35 36.06 -2.54 8.51
CA GLY A 35 35.59 -3.94 8.43
C GLY A 35 34.51 -4.16 7.36
N SER A 36 33.53 -3.26 7.27
CA SER A 36 32.40 -3.38 6.34
C SER A 36 31.80 -2.01 6.03
N VAL A 37 30.79 -1.97 5.15
CA VAL A 37 29.99 -0.76 4.86
C VAL A 37 29.18 -0.27 6.08
N ASP A 38 28.95 -1.13 7.08
CA ASP A 38 28.29 -0.78 8.35
C ASP A 38 29.25 -0.10 9.34
N GLY A 39 30.52 0.07 8.98
CA GLY A 39 31.49 0.78 9.79
C GLY A 39 32.12 -0.05 10.91
N GLU A 40 32.07 -1.38 10.86
CA GLU A 40 32.68 -2.27 11.85
C GLU A 40 34.21 -2.15 11.86
N ALA A 41 34.82 -2.40 13.01
CA ALA A 41 36.27 -2.41 13.12
C ALA A 41 36.88 -3.56 12.30
N GLY A 42 37.84 -3.27 11.41
CA GLY A 42 38.48 -4.27 10.55
C GLY A 42 39.26 -3.63 9.42
N SER A 43 39.61 -4.44 8.41
CA SER A 43 40.39 -4.00 7.26
C SER A 43 39.94 -4.60 5.92
N SER A 44 38.77 -5.25 5.92
CA SER A 44 38.22 -5.94 4.75
C SER A 44 37.74 -5.00 3.66
N LEU A 45 37.21 -3.83 4.04
CA LEU A 45 36.81 -2.78 3.11
C LEU A 45 37.93 -1.74 3.00
N SER A 46 38.30 -1.40 1.79
CA SER A 46 39.33 -0.40 1.48
C SER A 46 38.78 0.65 0.51
N VAL A 47 38.91 1.93 0.86
CA VAL A 47 38.61 3.07 -0.02
C VAL A 47 39.90 3.75 -0.42
N CYS A 48 40.19 3.87 -1.71
CA CYS A 48 41.35 4.56 -2.23
C CYS A 48 41.16 6.09 -2.13
N THR A 49 41.94 6.74 -1.26
CA THR A 49 41.84 8.18 -0.97
C THR A 49 42.81 9.04 -1.74
N ALA A 50 43.79 8.45 -2.47
CA ALA A 50 44.78 9.20 -3.25
C ALA A 50 45.33 8.39 -4.44
N GLY A 51 45.82 9.08 -5.47
CA GLY A 51 46.43 8.48 -6.67
C GLY A 51 45.42 8.25 -7.79
N ALA A 52 45.83 7.47 -8.82
CA ALA A 52 45.03 7.27 -10.05
C ALA A 52 43.67 6.54 -9.82
N LYS A 53 43.56 5.80 -8.74
CA LYS A 53 42.32 5.06 -8.35
C LYS A 53 41.55 5.76 -7.23
N ARG A 54 41.81 7.04 -6.98
CA ARG A 54 41.15 7.80 -5.93
C ARG A 54 39.61 7.77 -6.12
N GLY A 55 38.88 7.47 -5.05
CA GLY A 55 37.43 7.35 -5.07
C GLY A 55 36.90 5.97 -5.42
N VAL A 56 37.77 4.99 -5.67
CA VAL A 56 37.33 3.60 -5.84
C VAL A 56 37.41 2.87 -4.50
N TRP A 57 36.38 2.11 -4.19
CA TRP A 57 36.35 1.26 -3.00
C TRP A 57 36.13 -0.20 -3.37
N LYS A 58 36.54 -1.07 -2.46
CA LYS A 58 36.31 -2.51 -2.55
C LYS A 58 36.22 -3.13 -1.16
N ASP A 59 35.22 -3.96 -0.96
CA ASP A 59 35.13 -4.87 0.18
C ASP A 59 35.62 -6.26 -0.25
N PHE A 60 36.73 -6.72 0.32
CA PHE A 60 37.33 -8.00 0.01
C PHE A 60 36.61 -9.19 0.65
N SER A 61 35.73 -8.95 1.61
CA SER A 61 34.94 -10.00 2.26
C SER A 61 33.69 -10.36 1.47
N THR A 62 33.01 -9.36 0.89
CA THR A 62 31.78 -9.52 0.13
C THR A 62 31.99 -9.50 -1.38
N GLY A 63 33.13 -8.96 -1.83
CA GLY A 63 33.43 -8.73 -3.25
C GLY A 63 32.80 -7.45 -3.82
N ALA A 64 32.00 -6.72 -3.04
CA ALA A 64 31.38 -5.47 -3.46
C ALA A 64 32.44 -4.39 -3.76
N ALA A 65 32.23 -3.62 -4.82
CA ALA A 65 33.12 -2.57 -5.23
C ALA A 65 32.37 -1.52 -6.05
N GLY A 66 32.91 -0.30 -6.10
CA GLY A 66 32.30 0.78 -6.87
C GLY A 66 33.03 2.10 -6.71
N ASP A 67 32.34 3.19 -7.07
CA ASP A 67 32.81 4.56 -6.84
C ASP A 67 32.31 5.13 -5.51
N MET A 68 32.56 6.42 -5.25
CA MET A 68 32.16 7.06 -3.99
C MET A 68 30.64 7.21 -3.86
N LEU A 69 29.90 7.26 -4.96
CA LEU A 69 28.43 7.32 -4.94
C LEU A 69 27.84 5.94 -4.60
N ASP A 70 28.43 4.87 -5.15
CA ASP A 70 28.07 3.49 -4.79
C ASP A 70 28.36 3.22 -3.31
N LEU A 71 29.48 3.72 -2.78
CA LEU A 71 29.80 3.63 -1.36
C LEU A 71 28.77 4.34 -0.49
N TRP A 72 28.32 5.54 -0.92
CA TRP A 72 27.29 6.28 -0.22
C TRP A 72 25.98 5.51 -0.15
N CYS A 73 25.54 4.94 -1.29
CA CYS A 73 24.36 4.07 -1.33
C CYS A 73 24.51 2.87 -0.39
N ALA A 74 25.66 2.21 -0.42
CA ALA A 74 25.90 1.02 0.40
C ALA A 74 25.88 1.34 1.91
N CYS A 75 26.56 2.41 2.34
CA CYS A 75 26.65 2.79 3.75
C CYS A 75 25.33 3.34 4.33
N ARG A 76 24.51 3.99 3.51
CA ARG A 76 23.26 4.63 3.97
C ARG A 76 22.02 3.80 3.67
N GLY A 77 22.11 2.76 2.84
CA GLY A 77 20.97 1.95 2.42
C GLY A 77 19.94 2.73 1.60
N VAL A 78 20.35 3.75 0.85
CA VAL A 78 19.48 4.65 0.10
C VAL A 78 19.57 4.44 -1.41
N SER A 79 18.55 4.92 -2.14
CA SER A 79 18.58 4.90 -3.60
C SER A 79 19.69 5.82 -4.15
N ILE A 80 20.14 5.58 -5.39
CA ILE A 80 21.14 6.43 -6.06
C ILE A 80 20.70 7.90 -6.17
N ALA A 81 19.40 8.14 -6.33
CA ALA A 81 18.83 9.49 -6.39
C ALA A 81 18.91 10.20 -5.03
N ASP A 82 18.69 9.48 -3.94
CA ASP A 82 18.82 9.99 -2.59
C ASP A 82 20.27 10.24 -2.21
N ALA A 83 21.15 9.28 -2.52
CA ALA A 83 22.60 9.41 -2.35
C ALA A 83 23.14 10.63 -3.07
N MET A 84 22.70 10.90 -4.30
CA MET A 84 23.08 12.10 -5.04
C MET A 84 22.66 13.39 -4.34
N ARG A 85 21.46 13.42 -3.77
CA ARG A 85 20.98 14.60 -3.02
C ARG A 85 21.78 14.83 -1.74
N GLU A 86 22.05 13.77 -1.00
CA GLU A 86 22.82 13.83 0.23
C GLU A 86 24.27 14.22 -0.02
N ALA A 87 24.93 13.59 -1.00
CA ALA A 87 26.31 13.87 -1.39
C ALA A 87 26.50 15.32 -1.88
N LYS A 88 25.57 15.83 -2.69
CA LYS A 88 25.58 17.24 -3.11
C LYS A 88 25.46 18.19 -1.92
N ARG A 89 24.56 17.90 -0.96
CA ARG A 89 24.41 18.69 0.27
C ARG A 89 25.70 18.66 1.10
N TYR A 90 26.32 17.50 1.23
CA TYR A 90 27.57 17.33 1.97
C TYR A 90 28.72 18.12 1.34
N LEU A 91 28.84 18.08 0.01
CA LEU A 91 29.87 18.81 -0.73
C LEU A 91 29.58 20.31 -0.88
N GLY A 92 28.46 20.82 -0.34
CA GLY A 92 28.05 22.22 -0.50
C GLY A 92 27.74 22.56 -1.97
N ILE A 93 27.55 21.56 -2.81
CA ILE A 93 27.13 21.76 -4.18
C ILE A 93 25.66 22.17 -4.12
N ARG A 94 25.43 23.46 -4.25
CA ARG A 94 24.09 23.92 -4.61
C ARG A 94 23.83 23.32 -5.98
N ASP A 95 22.73 22.57 -6.12
CA ASP A 95 22.17 22.35 -7.43
C ASP A 95 21.91 23.77 -7.97
N ASP A 96 22.87 24.27 -8.71
CA ASP A 96 22.52 25.13 -9.80
C ASP A 96 21.69 24.23 -10.72
N MET A 97 20.42 24.02 -10.34
CA MET A 97 19.42 23.86 -11.37
C MET A 97 19.81 24.95 -12.37
N PRO A 98 20.00 24.61 -13.67
CA PRO A 98 20.09 25.65 -14.65
C PRO A 98 18.92 26.55 -14.26
N THR A 99 19.20 27.77 -13.82
CA THR A 99 18.19 28.79 -13.65
C THR A 99 17.61 28.81 -15.03
N ARG A 100 16.50 28.07 -15.18
CA ARG A 100 15.66 28.18 -16.36
C ARG A 100 15.39 29.65 -16.34
N ALA A 101 16.03 30.39 -17.29
CA ALA A 101 16.05 31.84 -17.30
C ALA A 101 14.61 32.23 -16.98
N ALA A 102 14.40 32.98 -15.91
CA ALA A 102 13.07 33.24 -15.37
C ALA A 102 12.21 33.58 -16.60
N PRO A 103 11.12 32.86 -16.87
CA PRO A 103 10.40 33.03 -18.12
C PRO A 103 10.09 34.50 -18.27
N THR A 104 10.61 35.12 -19.31
CA THR A 104 10.37 36.54 -19.59
C THR A 104 8.96 36.65 -20.11
N TYR A 105 8.05 37.03 -19.24
CA TYR A 105 6.66 37.26 -19.57
C TYR A 105 6.49 38.63 -20.24
N LYS A 106 5.62 38.69 -21.25
CA LYS A 106 5.22 39.96 -21.88
C LYS A 106 4.19 40.65 -20.99
N ARG A 107 4.40 41.90 -20.66
CA ARG A 107 3.36 42.71 -20.05
C ARG A 107 2.30 43.06 -21.08
N PRO A 108 1.00 42.70 -20.84
CA PRO A 108 -0.05 43.06 -21.78
C PRO A 108 -0.27 44.57 -21.82
N GLU A 109 -0.61 45.08 -23.00
CA GLU A 109 -1.12 46.43 -23.12
C GLU A 109 -2.48 46.51 -22.44
N ARG A 110 -2.78 47.68 -21.85
CA ARG A 110 -4.11 47.90 -21.29
C ARG A 110 -5.15 47.73 -22.38
N PRO A 111 -6.16 46.84 -22.20
CA PRO A 111 -7.16 46.61 -23.22
C PRO A 111 -7.92 47.89 -23.56
N LYS A 112 -8.11 48.16 -24.85
CA LYS A 112 -8.97 49.24 -25.33
C LYS A 112 -10.44 48.81 -25.11
N GLY A 113 -10.87 48.77 -23.85
CA GLY A 113 -12.22 48.40 -23.43
C GLY A 113 -12.91 49.61 -22.82
N ALA A 114 -14.21 49.71 -23.00
CA ALA A 114 -15.05 50.68 -22.31
C ALA A 114 -15.47 50.10 -20.93
N LYS A 115 -15.82 51.02 -20.01
CA LYS A 115 -16.55 50.57 -18.78
C LYS A 115 -17.79 49.83 -19.25
N VAL A 116 -18.18 48.79 -18.49
CA VAL A 116 -19.46 48.08 -18.74
C VAL A 116 -20.58 49.11 -18.55
N GLU A 117 -21.26 49.41 -19.66
CA GLU A 117 -22.43 50.28 -19.60
C GLU A 117 -23.61 49.52 -18.99
N ALA A 118 -24.45 50.21 -18.22
CA ALA A 118 -25.56 49.58 -17.49
C ALA A 118 -26.55 48.82 -18.39
N VAL A 119 -26.64 49.23 -19.65
CA VAL A 119 -27.46 48.54 -20.68
C VAL A 119 -26.52 48.08 -21.80
N SER A 120 -26.03 46.85 -21.69
CA SER A 120 -25.15 46.23 -22.68
C SER A 120 -25.27 44.70 -22.62
N PRO A 121 -25.01 43.99 -23.73
CA PRO A 121 -25.01 42.51 -23.71
C PRO A 121 -24.07 41.91 -22.66
N VAL A 122 -22.99 42.61 -22.31
CA VAL A 122 -22.03 42.19 -21.28
C VAL A 122 -22.63 42.40 -19.88
N ALA A 123 -23.33 43.51 -19.61
CA ALA A 123 -24.02 43.76 -18.36
C ALA A 123 -25.15 42.74 -18.13
N GLU A 124 -25.97 42.51 -19.13
CA GLU A 124 -27.05 41.52 -19.10
C GLU A 124 -26.53 40.10 -18.82
N TRP A 125 -25.40 39.74 -19.41
CA TRP A 125 -24.76 38.46 -19.19
C TRP A 125 -24.29 38.30 -17.72
N PHE A 126 -23.67 39.31 -17.14
CA PHE A 126 -23.27 39.25 -15.72
C PHE A 126 -24.49 39.26 -14.80
N ALA A 127 -25.52 40.03 -15.11
CA ALA A 127 -26.77 40.03 -14.35
C ALA A 127 -27.44 38.65 -14.36
N SER A 128 -27.43 37.95 -15.51
CA SER A 128 -27.94 36.59 -15.62
C SER A 128 -27.13 35.57 -14.80
N ARG A 129 -25.93 35.95 -14.36
CA ARG A 129 -25.04 35.17 -13.45
C ARG A 129 -25.16 35.60 -11.99
N GLY A 130 -26.08 36.50 -11.67
CA GLY A 130 -26.30 37.01 -10.31
C GLY A 130 -25.23 37.97 -9.79
N LEU A 131 -24.37 38.52 -10.67
CA LEU A 131 -23.29 39.43 -10.30
C LEU A 131 -23.73 40.90 -10.33
N SER A 132 -23.44 41.60 -9.24
CA SER A 132 -23.80 43.02 -9.06
C SER A 132 -22.82 43.95 -9.77
N GLU A 133 -23.29 45.19 -10.06
CA GLU A 133 -22.42 46.25 -10.59
C GLU A 133 -21.22 46.58 -9.69
N GLU A 134 -21.44 46.53 -8.36
CA GLU A 134 -20.37 46.80 -7.38
C GLU A 134 -19.25 45.74 -7.55
N THR A 135 -19.62 44.50 -7.70
CA THR A 135 -18.65 43.39 -7.95
C THR A 135 -17.90 43.62 -9.26
N LEU A 136 -18.59 43.96 -10.36
CA LEU A 136 -17.92 44.27 -11.63
C LEU A 136 -16.95 45.44 -11.51
N LYS A 137 -17.33 46.48 -10.79
CA LYS A 137 -16.47 47.67 -10.52
C LYS A 137 -15.27 47.30 -9.66
N ALA A 138 -15.43 46.48 -8.63
CA ALA A 138 -14.33 46.01 -7.78
C ALA A 138 -13.28 45.26 -8.58
N PHE A 139 -13.69 44.33 -9.42
CA PHE A 139 -12.79 43.53 -10.27
C PHE A 139 -12.30 44.26 -11.51
N ARG A 140 -12.71 45.53 -11.73
CA ARG A 140 -12.32 46.33 -12.91
C ARG A 140 -12.70 45.68 -14.23
N ILE A 141 -13.83 44.97 -14.27
CA ILE A 141 -14.32 44.31 -15.49
C ILE A 141 -14.62 45.36 -16.58
N ALA A 142 -14.22 45.07 -17.80
CA ALA A 142 -14.46 45.94 -18.93
C ALA A 142 -15.26 45.16 -20.03
N ALA A 143 -15.83 45.92 -20.94
CA ALA A 143 -16.52 45.38 -22.13
C ALA A 143 -15.73 45.73 -23.39
N GLN A 144 -15.61 44.78 -24.31
CA GLN A 144 -15.03 45.00 -25.65
C GLN A 144 -15.95 44.39 -26.73
N SER A 145 -16.17 45.15 -27.79
CA SER A 145 -16.83 44.63 -28.97
C SER A 145 -15.80 44.43 -30.09
N ARG A 146 -15.81 43.24 -30.72
CA ARG A 146 -14.91 42.90 -31.82
C ARG A 146 -15.65 42.06 -32.86
N ASN A 147 -15.64 42.47 -34.11
CA ASN A 147 -16.30 41.76 -35.23
C ASN A 147 -17.77 41.40 -34.94
N GLY A 148 -18.51 42.31 -34.29
CA GLY A 148 -19.92 42.08 -33.94
C GLY A 148 -20.14 41.18 -32.70
N ALA A 149 -19.10 40.59 -32.12
CA ALA A 149 -19.18 39.83 -30.88
C ALA A 149 -18.84 40.71 -29.65
N HIS A 150 -19.48 40.42 -28.53
CA HIS A 150 -19.29 41.14 -27.27
C HIS A 150 -18.50 40.29 -26.27
N TYR A 151 -17.44 40.86 -25.73
CA TYR A 151 -16.54 40.17 -24.81
C TYR A 151 -16.54 40.84 -23.43
N ALA A 152 -16.68 40.03 -22.40
CA ALA A 152 -16.27 40.40 -21.04
C ALA A 152 -14.74 40.33 -20.94
N VAL A 153 -14.14 41.39 -20.37
CA VAL A 153 -12.69 41.53 -20.25
C VAL A 153 -12.32 41.44 -18.77
N PHE A 154 -11.53 40.42 -18.42
CA PHE A 154 -11.07 40.14 -17.06
C PHE A 154 -9.60 40.57 -16.95
N PRO A 155 -9.31 41.72 -16.28
CA PRO A 155 -7.93 42.15 -16.05
C PRO A 155 -7.34 41.45 -14.81
N TYR A 156 -6.22 40.79 -14.97
CA TYR A 156 -5.47 40.20 -13.87
C TYR A 156 -4.51 41.28 -13.30
N LEU A 157 -4.86 41.78 -12.14
CA LEU A 157 -4.19 42.92 -11.53
C LEU A 157 -3.48 42.52 -10.23
N ARG A 158 -2.28 43.02 -10.00
CA ARG A 158 -1.52 42.89 -8.75
C ARG A 158 -1.18 44.27 -8.13
N GLY A 159 -0.92 44.27 -6.83
CA GLY A 159 -0.45 45.43 -6.11
C GLY A 159 -1.21 46.73 -6.42
N GLU A 160 -0.52 47.76 -6.83
CA GLU A 160 -1.08 49.08 -7.19
C GLU A 160 -1.75 49.07 -8.59
N LEU A 161 -2.55 48.05 -8.88
CA LEU A 161 -3.27 47.88 -10.16
C LEU A 161 -2.33 47.61 -11.37
N GLU A 162 -1.19 46.95 -11.11
CA GLU A 162 -0.30 46.48 -12.17
C GLU A 162 -1.00 45.40 -12.99
N LEU A 163 -1.12 45.60 -14.31
CA LEU A 163 -1.74 44.63 -15.22
C LEU A 163 -0.75 43.52 -15.58
N ILE A 164 -1.09 42.28 -15.21
CA ILE A 164 -0.23 41.08 -15.39
C ILE A 164 -0.70 40.23 -16.56
N ASN A 165 -2.01 40.04 -16.68
CA ASN A 165 -2.64 39.25 -17.72
C ASN A 165 -4.03 39.82 -18.06
N VAL A 166 -4.61 39.41 -19.19
CA VAL A 166 -5.97 39.74 -19.57
C VAL A 166 -6.63 38.53 -20.21
N LYS A 167 -7.85 38.24 -19.77
CA LYS A 167 -8.68 37.20 -20.37
C LYS A 167 -9.93 37.83 -20.98
N TYR A 168 -10.27 37.39 -22.19
CA TYR A 168 -11.45 37.81 -22.93
C TYR A 168 -12.39 36.61 -23.05
N ARG A 169 -13.66 36.81 -22.75
CA ARG A 169 -14.69 35.79 -22.85
C ARG A 169 -15.86 36.33 -23.66
N ASN A 170 -16.19 35.69 -24.76
CA ASN A 170 -17.39 35.98 -25.51
C ASN A 170 -18.63 35.63 -24.67
N VAL A 171 -19.55 36.61 -24.53
CA VAL A 171 -20.74 36.43 -23.68
C VAL A 171 -21.79 35.52 -24.34
N ALA A 172 -21.75 35.37 -25.66
CA ALA A 172 -22.66 34.51 -26.43
C ALA A 172 -22.09 33.09 -26.67
N ASP A 173 -20.76 32.94 -26.72
CA ASP A 173 -20.12 31.65 -26.98
C ASP A 173 -19.06 31.31 -25.90
N LYS A 174 -19.38 30.33 -25.04
CA LYS A 174 -18.49 29.84 -23.98
C LYS A 174 -17.14 29.32 -24.51
N LYS A 175 -17.07 28.83 -25.76
CA LYS A 175 -15.85 28.27 -26.34
C LYS A 175 -14.90 29.34 -26.85
N ASP A 176 -15.39 30.54 -27.15
CA ASP A 176 -14.58 31.67 -27.60
C ASP A 176 -14.01 32.44 -26.38
N MET A 177 -12.95 31.86 -25.83
CA MET A 177 -12.16 32.46 -24.76
C MET A 177 -10.70 32.54 -25.17
N ARG A 178 -10.03 33.65 -24.81
CA ARG A 178 -8.60 33.83 -25.08
C ARG A 178 -7.92 34.60 -23.98
N GLN A 179 -6.64 34.35 -23.79
CA GLN A 179 -5.74 35.17 -22.97
C GLN A 179 -4.67 35.83 -23.83
N GLU A 180 -4.03 36.85 -23.29
CA GLU A 180 -2.90 37.49 -23.96
C GLU A 180 -1.72 36.52 -24.07
N GLY A 181 -1.20 36.35 -25.29
CA GLY A 181 -0.11 35.44 -25.58
C GLY A 181 1.21 35.85 -24.92
N GLY A 182 1.80 34.95 -24.16
CA GLY A 182 3.06 35.17 -23.46
C GLY A 182 2.96 36.00 -22.17
N ALA A 183 1.73 36.30 -21.72
CA ALA A 183 1.50 36.93 -20.41
C ALA A 183 1.80 35.94 -19.27
N GLU A 184 2.13 36.49 -18.10
CA GLU A 184 2.44 35.70 -16.91
C GLU A 184 1.19 34.94 -16.42
N PRO A 185 1.25 33.61 -16.22
CA PRO A 185 0.15 32.87 -15.62
C PRO A 185 0.08 33.23 -14.13
N CYS A 186 -1.04 33.80 -13.71
CA CYS A 186 -1.27 34.21 -12.32
C CYS A 186 -2.74 34.06 -11.96
N LEU A 187 -3.04 34.10 -10.66
CA LEU A 187 -4.43 34.09 -10.19
C LEU A 187 -5.10 35.44 -10.47
N PHE A 188 -6.39 35.39 -10.80
CA PHE A 188 -7.26 36.54 -10.93
C PHE A 188 -7.73 37.04 -9.57
N GLY A 189 -7.81 38.37 -9.36
CA GLY A 189 -8.38 38.98 -8.16
C GLY A 189 -7.37 39.47 -7.14
N TRP A 190 -6.05 39.35 -7.33
CA TRP A 190 -5.02 39.75 -6.36
C TRP A 190 -5.11 41.17 -5.84
N HIS A 191 -5.57 42.10 -6.63
CA HIS A 191 -5.69 43.54 -6.24
C HIS A 191 -6.77 43.80 -5.16
N LEU A 192 -7.61 42.80 -4.88
CA LEU A 192 -8.64 42.84 -3.82
C LEU A 192 -8.21 42.13 -2.54
N VAL A 193 -7.06 41.48 -2.55
CA VAL A 193 -6.54 40.73 -1.40
C VAL A 193 -5.67 41.62 -0.52
N SER A 194 -6.04 41.76 0.75
CA SER A 194 -5.25 42.51 1.73
C SER A 194 -3.94 41.78 2.08
N PRO A 195 -2.81 42.49 2.24
CA PRO A 195 -1.57 41.90 2.73
C PRO A 195 -1.68 41.28 4.14
N LYS A 196 -2.70 41.67 4.91
CA LYS A 196 -2.96 41.11 6.24
C LYS A 196 -3.84 39.85 6.22
N GLN A 197 -4.38 39.49 5.05
CA GLN A 197 -5.25 38.34 4.91
C GLN A 197 -4.47 37.04 5.17
N ARG A 198 -5.05 36.14 5.98
CA ARG A 198 -4.45 34.85 6.34
C ARG A 198 -5.22 33.65 5.77
N SER A 199 -6.45 33.89 5.32
CA SER A 199 -7.32 32.90 4.71
C SER A 199 -7.72 33.37 3.32
N ILE A 200 -7.74 32.49 2.33
CA ILE A 200 -8.08 32.80 0.94
C ILE A 200 -8.90 31.68 0.32
N VAL A 201 -9.80 32.04 -0.57
CA VAL A 201 -10.53 31.08 -1.40
C VAL A 201 -9.92 31.08 -2.81
N ILE A 202 -9.67 29.93 -3.39
CA ILE A 202 -9.22 29.77 -4.77
C ILE A 202 -10.29 28.97 -5.53
N ALA A 203 -10.93 29.60 -6.50
CA ALA A 203 -11.94 29.02 -7.35
C ALA A 203 -11.37 28.60 -8.71
N GLU A 204 -12.08 27.74 -9.43
CA GLU A 204 -11.68 27.30 -10.77
C GLU A 204 -11.93 28.37 -11.84
N GLY A 205 -12.95 29.18 -11.71
CA GLY A 205 -13.36 30.20 -12.69
C GLY A 205 -13.44 31.62 -12.14
N GLU A 206 -13.26 32.61 -13.04
CA GLU A 206 -13.33 34.03 -12.66
C GLU A 206 -14.72 34.40 -12.12
N LEU A 207 -15.79 33.80 -12.68
CA LEU A 207 -17.15 34.06 -12.21
C LEU A 207 -17.33 33.56 -10.77
N ASP A 208 -16.81 32.39 -10.47
CA ASP A 208 -16.91 31.81 -9.13
C ASP A 208 -16.17 32.65 -8.10
N ALA A 209 -14.95 33.11 -8.43
CA ALA A 209 -14.23 34.03 -7.55
C ALA A 209 -14.97 35.36 -7.34
N MET A 210 -15.64 35.89 -8.37
CA MET A 210 -16.45 37.09 -8.25
C MET A 210 -17.71 36.86 -7.40
N VAL A 211 -18.36 35.70 -7.53
CA VAL A 211 -19.49 35.29 -6.68
C VAL A 211 -19.04 35.19 -5.22
N LEU A 212 -17.96 34.48 -4.97
CA LEU A 212 -17.40 34.33 -3.61
C LEU A 212 -17.03 35.67 -2.99
N TYR A 213 -16.46 36.57 -3.76
CA TYR A 213 -16.20 37.95 -3.32
C TYR A 213 -17.49 38.68 -2.98
N GLN A 214 -18.52 38.59 -3.81
CA GLN A 214 -19.84 39.19 -3.58
C GLN A 214 -20.49 38.65 -2.29
N MET A 215 -20.23 37.38 -1.96
CA MET A 215 -20.67 36.75 -0.73
C MET A 215 -19.77 37.05 0.48
N GLY A 216 -18.79 37.96 0.34
CA GLY A 216 -17.97 38.46 1.44
C GLY A 216 -16.66 37.70 1.68
N PHE A 217 -16.26 36.80 0.80
CA PHE A 217 -15.01 36.04 0.93
C PHE A 217 -13.89 36.68 0.12
N SER A 218 -12.65 36.66 0.65
CA SER A 218 -11.48 36.96 -0.17
C SER A 218 -11.24 35.84 -1.14
N ALA A 219 -11.41 36.09 -2.43
CA ALA A 219 -11.39 35.04 -3.45
C ALA A 219 -10.51 35.36 -4.65
N LEU A 220 -9.83 34.33 -5.13
CA LEU A 220 -9.01 34.33 -6.34
C LEU A 220 -9.51 33.24 -7.28
N SER A 221 -9.20 33.31 -8.57
CA SER A 221 -9.43 32.18 -9.46
C SER A 221 -8.20 31.81 -10.28
N VAL A 222 -8.14 30.53 -10.69
CA VAL A 222 -7.11 30.08 -11.63
C VAL A 222 -7.35 30.65 -13.01
N ASN A 223 -6.29 30.79 -13.78
CA ASN A 223 -6.36 31.46 -15.10
C ASN A 223 -6.81 30.54 -16.25
N ALA A 224 -6.70 29.23 -16.10
CA ALA A 224 -6.91 28.29 -17.22
C ALA A 224 -7.47 26.91 -16.80
N GLY A 225 -8.44 26.89 -15.86
CA GLY A 225 -9.14 25.68 -15.40
C GLY A 225 -8.30 24.75 -14.51
N ALA A 226 -8.94 23.68 -14.01
CA ALA A 226 -8.42 22.78 -12.98
C ALA A 226 -7.09 22.09 -13.32
N GLY A 227 -6.80 21.86 -14.60
CA GLY A 227 -5.59 21.16 -15.04
C GLY A 227 -4.35 22.03 -15.20
N ASN A 228 -4.44 23.35 -15.05
CA ASN A 228 -3.30 24.26 -15.20
C ASN A 228 -2.81 24.76 -13.85
N HIS A 229 -1.58 24.44 -13.49
CA HIS A 229 -0.96 24.78 -12.20
C HIS A 229 0.24 25.72 -12.32
N GLN A 230 0.52 26.30 -13.52
CA GLN A 230 1.66 27.22 -13.76
C GLN A 230 1.58 28.50 -12.91
N TRP A 231 0.36 28.94 -12.59
CA TRP A 231 0.13 30.10 -11.72
C TRP A 231 0.72 29.93 -10.30
N ILE A 232 0.87 28.69 -9.81
CA ILE A 232 1.44 28.41 -8.49
C ILE A 232 2.89 28.92 -8.44
N ASP A 233 3.68 28.67 -9.48
CA ASP A 233 5.08 29.10 -9.53
C ASP A 233 5.18 30.62 -9.56
N SER A 234 4.31 31.28 -10.31
CA SER A 234 4.27 32.74 -10.44
C SER A 234 3.79 33.47 -9.19
N ASP A 235 2.86 32.88 -8.45
CA ASP A 235 2.25 33.46 -7.26
C ASP A 235 2.79 32.89 -5.94
N TRP A 236 3.77 31.98 -5.98
CA TRP A 236 4.28 31.23 -4.82
C TRP A 236 4.53 32.12 -3.60
N SER A 237 5.35 33.16 -3.74
CA SER A 237 5.71 34.03 -2.63
C SER A 237 4.52 34.80 -2.00
N ARG A 238 3.43 34.98 -2.78
CA ARG A 238 2.20 35.62 -2.28
C ARG A 238 1.31 34.62 -1.58
N LEU A 239 1.31 33.36 -2.05
CA LEU A 239 0.52 32.30 -1.45
C LEU A 239 1.07 31.84 -0.09
N GLU A 240 2.36 32.07 0.19
CA GLU A 240 2.97 31.77 1.48
C GLU A 240 2.39 32.56 2.66
N GLN A 241 1.76 33.72 2.41
CA GLN A 241 1.12 34.51 3.47
C GLN A 241 -0.12 33.82 4.08
N PHE A 242 -0.75 32.89 3.37
CA PHE A 242 -1.99 32.25 3.82
C PHE A 242 -1.71 31.01 4.68
N SER A 243 -2.29 31.01 5.87
CA SER A 243 -2.30 29.82 6.75
C SER A 243 -3.47 28.88 6.44
N GLU A 244 -4.49 29.35 5.72
CA GLU A 244 -5.66 28.58 5.35
C GLU A 244 -6.09 28.92 3.92
N ILE A 245 -6.27 27.90 3.09
CA ILE A 245 -6.63 28.01 1.67
C ILE A 245 -7.83 27.13 1.40
N PHE A 246 -8.94 27.72 1.02
CA PHE A 246 -10.14 27.01 0.60
C PHE A 246 -10.13 26.83 -0.91
N LEU A 247 -10.21 25.57 -1.38
CA LEU A 247 -10.23 25.22 -2.79
C LEU A 247 -11.68 24.93 -3.21
N CYS A 248 -12.26 25.87 -3.94
CA CYS A 248 -13.64 25.81 -4.45
C CYS A 248 -13.60 25.54 -5.96
N TYR A 249 -13.31 24.30 -6.32
CA TYR A 249 -13.28 23.83 -7.71
C TYR A 249 -14.61 23.19 -8.09
N ASP A 250 -14.84 23.01 -9.40
CA ASP A 250 -16.03 22.34 -9.90
C ASP A 250 -16.23 20.97 -9.23
N ASN A 251 -17.45 20.60 -8.89
CA ASN A 251 -17.77 19.34 -8.20
C ASN A 251 -17.80 18.14 -9.17
N ASP A 252 -16.87 18.10 -10.13
CA ASP A 252 -16.64 16.98 -11.03
C ASP A 252 -15.26 16.33 -10.78
N ASP A 253 -14.96 15.23 -11.49
CA ASP A 253 -13.70 14.50 -11.29
C ASP A 253 -12.47 15.33 -11.66
N ALA A 254 -12.58 16.22 -12.65
CA ALA A 254 -11.49 17.08 -13.07
C ALA A 254 -11.19 18.15 -12.01
N GLY A 255 -12.23 18.78 -11.46
CA GLY A 255 -12.12 19.77 -10.38
C GLY A 255 -11.55 19.15 -9.10
N LYS A 256 -12.05 17.98 -8.69
CA LYS A 256 -11.53 17.25 -7.51
C LYS A 256 -10.05 16.88 -7.65
N LYS A 257 -9.65 16.38 -8.83
CA LYS A 257 -8.25 16.07 -9.13
C LYS A 257 -7.39 17.33 -9.15
N GLY A 258 -7.86 18.42 -9.74
CA GLY A 258 -7.17 19.70 -9.76
C GLY A 258 -6.96 20.28 -8.36
N ALA A 259 -8.01 20.29 -7.53
CA ALA A 259 -7.95 20.73 -6.15
C ALA A 259 -6.93 19.90 -5.34
N ARG A 260 -6.90 18.58 -5.50
CA ARG A 260 -5.93 17.69 -4.83
C ARG A 260 -4.50 18.01 -5.25
N GLU A 261 -4.26 18.24 -6.54
CA GLU A 261 -2.93 18.59 -7.05
C GLU A 261 -2.46 19.95 -6.51
N VAL A 262 -3.35 20.94 -6.45
CA VAL A 262 -3.05 22.25 -5.84
C VAL A 262 -2.72 22.09 -4.35
N ALA A 263 -3.51 21.31 -3.61
CA ALA A 263 -3.27 21.06 -2.20
C ALA A 263 -1.93 20.34 -1.95
N ASN A 264 -1.56 19.35 -2.80
CA ASN A 264 -0.25 18.69 -2.73
C ASN A 264 0.92 19.68 -2.89
N ARG A 265 0.77 20.70 -3.73
CA ARG A 265 1.81 21.71 -3.97
C ARG A 265 1.84 22.81 -2.91
N LEU A 266 0.67 23.24 -2.42
CA LEU A 266 0.57 24.34 -1.46
C LEU A 266 0.68 23.91 0.00
N GLY A 267 0.51 22.60 0.29
CA GLY A 267 0.49 22.02 1.64
C GLY A 267 -0.90 21.53 2.02
N LEU A 268 -1.02 20.20 2.20
CA LEU A 268 -2.29 19.53 2.52
C LEU A 268 -2.89 20.05 3.84
N GLU A 269 -2.03 20.37 4.79
CA GLU A 269 -2.38 20.80 6.16
C GLU A 269 -3.09 22.14 6.21
N ARG A 270 -2.85 23.04 5.22
CA ARG A 270 -3.48 24.35 5.14
C ARG A 270 -4.56 24.48 4.07
N CYS A 271 -4.77 23.43 3.28
CA CYS A 271 -5.78 23.41 2.23
C CYS A 271 -7.05 22.68 2.69
N ARG A 272 -8.21 23.22 2.32
CA ARG A 272 -9.53 22.61 2.53
C ARG A 272 -10.27 22.56 1.21
N CYS A 273 -10.92 21.43 0.90
CA CYS A 273 -11.80 21.29 -0.25
C CYS A 273 -13.21 21.70 0.15
N VAL A 274 -13.78 22.64 -0.55
CA VAL A 274 -15.15 23.12 -0.35
C VAL A 274 -16.02 22.70 -1.53
N THR A 275 -17.19 22.18 -1.24
CA THR A 275 -18.24 21.85 -2.20
C THR A 275 -19.53 22.57 -1.82
N PHE A 276 -20.31 22.96 -2.82
CA PHE A 276 -21.54 23.74 -2.65
C PHE A 276 -22.77 22.83 -2.79
N ASP A 277 -23.03 22.03 -1.77
CA ASP A 277 -24.12 21.04 -1.74
C ASP A 277 -24.18 20.22 -3.06
N GLU A 278 -25.32 20.24 -3.78
CA GLU A 278 -25.47 19.57 -5.08
C GLU A 278 -25.10 20.46 -6.29
N ALA A 279 -24.76 21.74 -6.06
CA ALA A 279 -24.37 22.64 -7.12
C ALA A 279 -23.01 22.28 -7.72
N LYS A 280 -22.85 22.55 -9.02
CA LYS A 280 -21.62 22.26 -9.72
C LYS A 280 -20.48 23.16 -9.29
N ASP A 281 -20.76 24.46 -9.15
CA ASP A 281 -19.79 25.50 -8.82
C ASP A 281 -20.45 26.62 -7.97
N ALA A 282 -19.68 27.61 -7.57
CA ALA A 282 -20.16 28.71 -6.75
C ALA A 282 -21.21 29.57 -7.45
N ASN A 283 -21.11 29.72 -8.76
CA ASN A 283 -22.09 30.50 -9.53
C ASN A 283 -23.44 29.79 -9.62
N ASP A 284 -23.45 28.49 -9.87
CA ASP A 284 -24.68 27.69 -9.88
C ASP A 284 -25.32 27.67 -8.48
N PHE A 285 -24.51 27.64 -7.39
CA PHE A 285 -25.01 27.72 -6.03
C PHE A 285 -25.70 29.06 -5.75
N LEU A 286 -25.12 30.18 -6.16
CA LEU A 286 -25.75 31.48 -6.06
C LEU A 286 -27.08 31.52 -6.83
N LEU A 287 -27.11 30.99 -8.06
CA LEU A 287 -28.30 30.98 -8.92
C LEU A 287 -29.41 30.08 -8.38
N SER A 288 -29.10 29.11 -7.54
CA SER A 288 -30.10 28.30 -6.82
C SER A 288 -30.79 29.06 -5.67
N GLY A 289 -30.36 30.30 -5.39
CA GLY A 289 -30.92 31.14 -4.33
C GLY A 289 -30.19 31.06 -3.00
N ALA A 290 -28.96 30.50 -2.98
CA ALA A 290 -28.15 30.39 -1.77
C ALA A 290 -27.77 31.78 -1.22
N THR A 291 -27.86 31.90 0.11
CA THR A 291 -27.54 33.12 0.88
C THR A 291 -26.06 33.13 1.29
N GLN A 292 -25.61 34.26 1.83
CA GLN A 292 -24.27 34.38 2.41
C GLN A 292 -24.05 33.35 3.54
N GLU A 293 -25.06 33.11 4.36
CA GLU A 293 -25.01 32.12 5.43
C GLU A 293 -24.83 30.69 4.87
N ASP A 294 -25.45 30.38 3.74
CA ASP A 294 -25.29 29.08 3.08
C ASP A 294 -23.85 28.90 2.56
N PHE A 295 -23.28 29.94 1.96
CA PHE A 295 -21.87 29.93 1.56
C PHE A 295 -20.94 29.75 2.77
N GLN A 296 -21.21 30.46 3.89
CA GLN A 296 -20.41 30.31 5.10
C GLN A 296 -20.48 28.88 5.66
N ARG A 297 -21.68 28.30 5.70
CA ARG A 297 -21.87 26.90 6.10
C ARG A 297 -21.01 25.94 5.25
N CYS A 298 -20.98 26.12 3.93
CA CYS A 298 -20.14 25.29 3.04
C CYS A 298 -18.66 25.49 3.31
N MET A 299 -18.21 26.73 3.58
CA MET A 299 -16.82 27.00 3.95
C MET A 299 -16.44 26.32 5.27
N ASP A 300 -17.30 26.43 6.28
CA ASP A 300 -17.07 25.82 7.60
C ASP A 300 -17.04 24.29 7.52
N ALA A 301 -17.81 23.71 6.60
CA ALA A 301 -17.83 22.27 6.30
C ALA A 301 -16.68 21.80 5.40
N GLY A 302 -15.78 22.69 5.00
CA GLY A 302 -14.64 22.38 4.13
C GLY A 302 -13.80 21.22 4.64
N ARG A 303 -13.59 20.20 3.80
CA ARG A 303 -12.90 18.96 4.15
C ARG A 303 -11.40 19.11 3.99
N THR A 304 -10.64 18.56 4.94
CA THR A 304 -9.18 18.46 4.84
C THR A 304 -8.77 17.47 3.75
N PHE A 305 -7.56 17.64 3.23
CA PHE A 305 -6.95 16.71 2.27
C PHE A 305 -6.10 15.67 3.02
N ASP A 306 -6.68 15.00 4.00
CA ASP A 306 -5.97 13.97 4.75
C ASP A 306 -5.49 12.86 3.81
N PRO A 307 -4.33 12.24 4.11
CA PRO A 307 -3.90 11.03 3.42
C PRO A 307 -5.00 9.96 3.49
N ASP A 308 -5.20 9.23 2.39
CA ASP A 308 -6.23 8.17 2.31
C ASP A 308 -6.04 7.09 3.37
N GLU A 309 -4.80 6.93 3.86
CA GLU A 309 -4.41 5.99 4.91
C GLU A 309 -4.73 6.50 6.33
N LEU A 310 -4.91 7.82 6.52
CA LEU A 310 -5.24 8.40 7.83
C LEU A 310 -6.75 8.51 8.00
N LYS A 311 -7.32 7.58 8.76
CA LYS A 311 -8.76 7.51 9.02
C LYS A 311 -9.04 7.55 10.50
N SER A 312 -10.17 8.16 10.87
CA SER A 312 -10.66 8.07 12.23
C SER A 312 -11.03 6.62 12.56
N ILE A 313 -10.71 6.16 13.76
CA ILE A 313 -11.11 4.82 14.22
C ILE A 313 -12.64 4.64 14.16
N SER A 314 -13.40 5.71 14.27
CA SER A 314 -14.87 5.69 14.17
C SER A 314 -15.38 5.27 12.78
N GLU A 315 -14.60 5.45 11.72
CA GLU A 315 -14.96 4.98 10.36
C GLU A 315 -15.01 3.45 10.28
N PHE A 316 -14.26 2.76 11.14
CA PHE A 316 -14.25 1.29 11.22
C PHE A 316 -15.31 0.74 12.19
N TRP A 317 -16.10 1.60 12.87
CA TRP A 317 -16.98 1.17 13.97
C TRP A 317 -18.13 0.24 13.54
N SER A 318 -18.57 0.33 12.29
CA SER A 318 -19.53 -0.62 11.72
C SER A 318 -18.98 -2.04 11.67
N GLY A 319 -17.69 -2.17 11.28
CA GLY A 319 -16.96 -3.45 11.32
C GLY A 319 -16.80 -3.97 12.74
N VAL A 320 -16.47 -3.09 13.69
CA VAL A 320 -16.37 -3.46 15.12
C VAL A 320 -17.71 -3.98 15.63
N LYS A 321 -18.84 -3.33 15.31
CA LYS A 321 -20.17 -3.81 15.69
C LYS A 321 -20.48 -5.19 15.11
N ALA A 322 -20.08 -5.45 13.86
CA ALA A 322 -20.30 -6.76 13.23
C ALA A 322 -19.50 -7.89 13.89
N LEU A 323 -18.36 -7.60 14.51
CA LEU A 323 -17.61 -8.58 15.29
C LEU A 323 -18.31 -8.95 16.62
N PHE A 324 -19.00 -8.00 17.25
CA PHE A 324 -19.77 -8.27 18.48
C PHE A 324 -21.16 -8.85 18.21
N TYR A 325 -21.77 -8.48 17.08
CA TYR A 325 -23.13 -8.84 16.72
C TYR A 325 -23.17 -9.30 15.25
N PRO A 326 -22.64 -10.51 14.94
CA PRO A 326 -22.66 -11.04 13.59
C PRO A 326 -24.12 -11.25 13.11
N ALA A 327 -24.36 -11.03 11.83
CA ALA A 327 -25.71 -11.08 11.24
C ALA A 327 -26.28 -12.50 11.06
N SER A 328 -25.46 -13.53 11.22
CA SER A 328 -25.84 -14.95 11.14
C SER A 328 -25.53 -15.67 12.44
N ASP A 329 -26.30 -16.73 12.75
CA ASP A 329 -26.02 -17.63 13.87
C ASP A 329 -24.68 -18.40 13.72
N ASP A 330 -24.06 -18.33 12.55
CA ASP A 330 -22.73 -18.87 12.26
C ASP A 330 -21.67 -17.88 12.76
N THR A 331 -21.40 -17.95 14.06
CA THR A 331 -20.62 -16.97 14.83
C THR A 331 -19.10 -17.22 14.78
N HIS A 332 -18.64 -18.26 14.07
CA HIS A 332 -17.26 -18.68 14.09
C HIS A 332 -16.57 -18.46 12.75
N ASP A 333 -15.32 -17.95 12.80
CA ASP A 333 -14.38 -18.09 11.69
C ASP A 333 -14.16 -19.60 11.39
N PRO A 334 -13.71 -19.97 10.19
CA PRO A 334 -13.34 -21.34 9.89
C PRO A 334 -12.38 -21.90 10.95
N PHE A 335 -12.71 -23.04 11.50
CA PHE A 335 -12.05 -23.51 12.71
C PHE A 335 -11.43 -24.91 12.57
N LEU A 336 -10.46 -25.16 13.43
CA LEU A 336 -9.87 -26.48 13.59
C LEU A 336 -10.83 -27.39 14.33
N SER A 337 -11.40 -28.37 13.59
CA SER A 337 -12.20 -29.44 14.17
C SER A 337 -11.45 -30.76 14.08
N PHE A 338 -11.47 -31.54 15.15
CA PHE A 338 -10.96 -32.90 15.15
C PHE A 338 -12.09 -33.89 15.41
N CYS A 339 -12.27 -34.84 14.49
CA CYS A 339 -13.10 -36.02 14.68
C CYS A 339 -14.48 -35.76 15.28
N GLY A 340 -15.26 -34.89 14.66
CA GLY A 340 -16.65 -34.68 15.02
C GLY A 340 -16.90 -33.76 16.22
N ARG A 341 -15.90 -33.03 16.71
CA ARG A 341 -16.14 -31.92 17.63
C ARG A 341 -16.68 -30.72 16.87
N ASN A 342 -17.84 -30.26 17.23
CA ASN A 342 -18.47 -29.07 16.66
C ASN A 342 -18.02 -27.78 17.37
N GLU A 343 -17.22 -27.89 18.41
CA GLU A 343 -16.68 -26.73 19.14
C GLU A 343 -15.34 -26.31 18.55
N PRO A 344 -15.13 -25.02 18.27
CA PRO A 344 -13.87 -24.53 17.75
C PRO A 344 -12.76 -24.68 18.80
N TRP A 345 -11.75 -25.48 18.46
CA TRP A 345 -10.53 -25.55 19.27
C TRP A 345 -9.58 -24.40 18.92
N PHE A 346 -9.58 -23.95 17.67
CA PHE A 346 -8.82 -22.84 17.13
C PHE A 346 -9.49 -22.32 15.87
N GLU A 347 -9.54 -21.01 15.69
CA GLU A 347 -10.14 -20.34 14.53
C GLU A 347 -9.08 -19.78 13.60
N PHE A 348 -9.25 -19.97 12.30
CA PHE A 348 -8.38 -19.46 11.24
C PHE A 348 -8.93 -18.16 10.67
N ARG A 349 -8.58 -17.04 11.26
CA ARG A 349 -9.08 -15.73 10.88
C ARG A 349 -8.50 -15.24 9.57
N GLN A 350 -9.28 -14.48 8.84
CA GLN A 350 -8.84 -13.84 7.60
C GLN A 350 -7.74 -12.81 7.89
N GLY A 351 -6.77 -12.69 6.98
CA GLY A 351 -5.63 -11.77 7.11
C GLY A 351 -4.51 -12.24 8.03
N GLU A 352 -4.58 -13.48 8.54
CA GLU A 352 -3.58 -14.05 9.44
C GLU A 352 -2.64 -15.04 8.75
N ILE A 353 -1.46 -15.19 9.36
CA ILE A 353 -0.49 -16.25 9.01
C ILE A 353 -0.36 -17.21 10.19
N THR A 354 -0.57 -18.51 9.90
CA THR A 354 -0.28 -19.60 10.83
C THR A 354 0.98 -20.34 10.41
N VAL A 355 1.96 -20.39 11.29
CA VAL A 355 3.20 -21.16 11.13
C VAL A 355 3.03 -22.55 11.76
N TRP A 356 3.32 -23.59 10.98
CA TRP A 356 3.33 -24.99 11.39
C TRP A 356 4.77 -25.49 11.48
N SER A 357 5.25 -25.72 12.69
CA SER A 357 6.62 -26.18 12.96
C SER A 357 6.64 -27.60 13.50
N GLY A 358 7.81 -28.21 13.51
CA GLY A 358 8.05 -29.56 14.04
C GLY A 358 9.16 -30.26 13.29
N TYR A 359 9.74 -31.31 13.89
CA TYR A 359 10.84 -32.06 13.30
C TYR A 359 10.43 -32.80 12.02
N ASN A 360 11.43 -33.20 11.23
CA ASN A 360 11.19 -33.97 10.01
C ASN A 360 10.55 -35.31 10.34
N GLY A 361 9.52 -35.70 9.58
CA GLY A 361 8.82 -36.97 9.82
C GLY A 361 7.77 -36.95 10.95
N HIS A 362 7.66 -35.87 11.75
CA HIS A 362 6.69 -35.78 12.85
C HIS A 362 5.25 -35.45 12.43
N GLY A 363 4.95 -35.45 11.14
CA GLY A 363 3.57 -35.40 10.64
C GLY A 363 3.00 -34.01 10.36
N LYS A 364 3.81 -32.94 10.27
CA LYS A 364 3.35 -31.55 9.95
C LYS A 364 2.40 -31.50 8.75
N SER A 365 2.90 -31.88 7.57
CA SER A 365 2.12 -31.84 6.32
C SER A 365 0.94 -32.81 6.34
N LEU A 366 1.05 -33.91 7.08
CA LEU A 366 -0.02 -34.87 7.26
C LEU A 366 -1.17 -34.29 8.09
N LEU A 367 -0.86 -33.65 9.21
CA LEU A 367 -1.83 -32.99 10.06
C LEU A 367 -2.45 -31.77 9.33
N LEU A 368 -1.63 -30.99 8.63
CA LEU A 368 -2.12 -29.83 7.87
C LEU A 368 -3.11 -30.25 6.76
N ASN A 369 -2.84 -31.33 6.03
CA ASN A 369 -3.80 -31.87 5.07
C ASN A 369 -5.14 -32.23 5.73
N GLN A 370 -5.12 -32.84 6.92
CA GLN A 370 -6.33 -33.17 7.67
C GLN A 370 -7.08 -31.91 8.14
N VAL A 371 -6.35 -30.87 8.56
CA VAL A 371 -6.93 -29.54 8.89
C VAL A 371 -7.64 -28.97 7.67
N LEU A 372 -7.01 -29.01 6.49
CA LEU A 372 -7.62 -28.52 5.26
C LEU A 372 -8.90 -29.28 4.90
N LEU A 373 -8.93 -30.61 5.08
CA LEU A 373 -10.15 -31.41 4.89
C LEU A 373 -11.28 -30.95 5.83
N GLY A 374 -10.96 -30.67 7.08
CA GLY A 374 -11.91 -30.12 8.05
C GLY A 374 -12.45 -28.75 7.63
N LEU A 375 -11.59 -27.87 7.12
CA LEU A 375 -11.95 -26.55 6.60
C LEU A 375 -12.82 -26.66 5.32
N MET A 376 -12.46 -27.57 4.40
CA MET A 376 -13.27 -27.83 3.21
C MET A 376 -14.66 -28.39 3.54
N ASN A 377 -14.78 -29.15 4.60
CA ASN A 377 -16.07 -29.64 5.10
C ASN A 377 -16.93 -28.51 5.69
N GLN A 378 -16.32 -27.40 6.10
CA GLN A 378 -16.95 -26.14 6.51
C GLN A 378 -17.23 -25.19 5.33
N GLY A 379 -16.99 -25.64 4.08
CA GLY A 379 -17.25 -24.84 2.87
C GLY A 379 -16.05 -24.02 2.38
N GLU A 380 -14.90 -24.10 3.05
CA GLU A 380 -13.70 -23.37 2.66
C GLU A 380 -13.00 -24.01 1.46
N ARG A 381 -12.15 -23.21 0.80
CA ARG A 381 -11.36 -23.62 -0.37
C ARG A 381 -9.88 -23.38 -0.12
N ALA A 382 -9.04 -24.31 -0.59
CA ALA A 382 -7.60 -24.24 -0.37
C ALA A 382 -6.77 -24.32 -1.66
N CYS A 383 -5.64 -23.61 -1.67
CA CYS A 383 -4.58 -23.78 -2.66
C CYS A 383 -3.28 -24.18 -1.97
N VAL A 384 -2.67 -25.29 -2.40
CA VAL A 384 -1.48 -25.85 -1.76
C VAL A 384 -0.30 -25.81 -2.71
N PHE A 385 0.75 -25.12 -2.32
CA PHE A 385 2.09 -25.30 -2.85
C PHE A 385 2.83 -26.29 -1.95
N SER A 386 3.22 -27.43 -2.50
CA SER A 386 4.08 -28.41 -1.84
C SER A 386 5.33 -28.65 -2.68
N GLY A 387 6.48 -28.23 -2.18
CA GLY A 387 7.77 -28.49 -2.80
C GLY A 387 8.36 -29.84 -2.41
N GLU A 388 7.82 -30.49 -1.37
CA GLU A 388 8.35 -31.75 -0.84
C GLU A 388 7.66 -32.98 -1.42
N MET A 389 6.41 -32.86 -1.87
CA MET A 389 5.66 -33.98 -2.40
C MET A 389 5.07 -33.68 -3.77
N THR A 390 5.08 -34.71 -4.63
CA THR A 390 4.34 -34.65 -5.89
C THR A 390 2.83 -34.63 -5.64
N PRO A 391 2.02 -33.95 -6.48
CA PRO A 391 0.56 -33.90 -6.32
C PRO A 391 -0.09 -35.30 -6.23
N VAL A 392 0.43 -36.27 -6.95
CA VAL A 392 -0.10 -37.68 -6.91
C VAL A 392 0.12 -38.31 -5.54
N ARG A 393 1.29 -38.13 -4.92
CA ARG A 393 1.55 -38.66 -3.58
C ARG A 393 0.74 -37.94 -2.52
N GLN A 394 0.58 -36.63 -2.66
CA GLN A 394 -0.30 -35.84 -1.80
C GLN A 394 -1.75 -36.28 -1.93
N GLY A 395 -2.25 -36.47 -3.16
CA GLY A 395 -3.60 -36.99 -3.45
C GLY A 395 -3.85 -38.34 -2.81
N LYS A 396 -2.87 -39.28 -2.85
CA LYS A 396 -2.97 -40.57 -2.16
C LYS A 396 -3.19 -40.43 -0.65
N ARG A 397 -2.46 -39.51 0.01
CA ARG A 397 -2.64 -39.22 1.45
C ARG A 397 -4.02 -38.62 1.73
N ILE A 398 -4.40 -37.66 0.93
CA ILE A 398 -5.71 -36.98 1.04
C ILE A 398 -6.84 -38.01 0.86
N ALA A 399 -6.76 -38.93 -0.10
CA ALA A 399 -7.77 -39.94 -0.31
C ALA A 399 -7.94 -40.88 0.91
N LYS A 400 -6.84 -41.31 1.53
CA LYS A 400 -6.89 -42.08 2.78
C LYS A 400 -7.55 -41.29 3.91
N GLN A 401 -7.17 -40.04 4.06
CA GLN A 401 -7.73 -39.16 5.10
C GLN A 401 -9.18 -38.80 4.86
N LEU A 402 -9.58 -38.57 3.60
CA LEU A 402 -10.95 -38.20 3.23
C LEU A 402 -11.95 -39.36 3.50
N GLY A 403 -11.53 -40.57 3.18
CA GLY A 403 -12.36 -41.76 3.36
C GLY A 403 -12.19 -42.51 4.67
N GLY A 404 -11.19 -42.15 5.47
CA GLY A 404 -10.88 -42.86 6.71
C GLY A 404 -10.39 -44.31 6.50
N LEU A 405 -9.81 -44.62 5.32
CA LEU A 405 -9.50 -45.96 4.88
C LEU A 405 -8.06 -46.08 4.38
N ASP A 406 -7.48 -47.29 4.50
CA ASP A 406 -6.16 -47.56 3.92
C ASP A 406 -6.20 -47.65 2.40
N ARG A 407 -7.23 -48.29 1.86
CA ARG A 407 -7.37 -48.55 0.42
C ARG A 407 -8.81 -48.33 -0.07
N PRO A 408 -9.17 -47.10 -0.47
CA PRO A 408 -10.46 -46.82 -1.12
C PRO A 408 -10.62 -47.58 -2.43
N THR A 409 -11.87 -47.89 -2.79
CA THR A 409 -12.15 -48.53 -4.11
C THR A 409 -12.00 -47.51 -5.25
N PRO A 410 -11.83 -47.95 -6.52
CA PRO A 410 -11.74 -47.02 -7.65
C PRO A 410 -12.93 -46.07 -7.72
N GLU A 411 -14.16 -46.55 -7.55
CA GLU A 411 -15.40 -45.74 -7.60
C GLU A 411 -15.43 -44.68 -6.48
N TYR A 412 -14.90 -45.05 -5.30
CA TYR A 412 -14.81 -44.12 -4.18
C TYR A 412 -13.73 -43.04 -4.44
N LEU A 413 -12.62 -43.42 -5.09
CA LEU A 413 -11.59 -42.48 -5.51
C LEU A 413 -12.13 -41.47 -6.53
N ASP A 414 -13.00 -41.91 -7.47
CA ASP A 414 -13.66 -41.02 -8.42
C ASP A 414 -14.61 -40.03 -7.71
N ALA A 415 -15.40 -40.52 -6.74
CA ALA A 415 -16.24 -39.65 -5.91
C ALA A 415 -15.42 -38.64 -5.08
N MET A 416 -14.26 -39.06 -4.54
CA MET A 416 -13.33 -38.18 -3.85
C MET A 416 -12.74 -37.11 -4.78
N ALA A 417 -12.39 -37.49 -6.00
CA ALA A 417 -11.88 -36.56 -7.00
C ALA A 417 -12.92 -35.48 -7.36
N GLU A 418 -14.18 -35.89 -7.51
CA GLU A 418 -15.30 -34.97 -7.74
C GLU A 418 -15.52 -34.03 -6.56
N TRP A 419 -15.50 -34.56 -5.32
CA TRP A 419 -15.63 -33.74 -4.12
C TRP A 419 -14.50 -32.70 -3.97
N LEU A 420 -13.27 -33.05 -4.35
CA LEU A 420 -12.09 -32.20 -4.28
C LEU A 420 -12.04 -31.13 -5.39
N ARG A 421 -12.73 -31.35 -6.53
CA ARG A 421 -12.65 -30.55 -7.76
C ARG A 421 -12.77 -29.05 -7.51
N ASP A 422 -13.76 -28.63 -6.72
CA ASP A 422 -14.05 -27.23 -6.44
C ASP A 422 -13.66 -26.79 -5.02
N ARG A 423 -12.81 -27.57 -4.35
CA ARG A 423 -12.39 -27.31 -2.96
C ARG A 423 -10.88 -27.18 -2.80
N MET A 424 -10.09 -27.94 -3.59
CA MET A 424 -8.65 -27.96 -3.43
C MET A 424 -7.91 -27.82 -4.75
N TRP A 425 -6.97 -26.91 -4.81
CA TRP A 425 -6.05 -26.70 -5.92
C TRP A 425 -4.60 -26.98 -5.48
N SER A 426 -3.85 -27.64 -6.35
CA SER A 426 -2.42 -27.83 -6.16
C SER A 426 -1.66 -26.90 -7.11
N PHE A 427 -0.80 -26.06 -6.54
CA PHE A 427 0.18 -25.30 -7.33
C PHE A 427 1.38 -26.21 -7.59
N ALA A 428 1.31 -26.95 -8.68
CA ALA A 428 2.33 -27.91 -9.08
C ALA A 428 3.45 -27.21 -9.87
N VAL A 429 4.59 -26.98 -9.22
CA VAL A 429 5.81 -26.45 -9.83
C VAL A 429 6.93 -27.46 -9.60
N VAL A 430 7.74 -27.69 -10.62
CA VAL A 430 8.99 -28.46 -10.51
C VAL A 430 10.10 -27.48 -10.16
N GLY A 431 10.70 -27.63 -8.98
CA GLY A 431 11.76 -26.77 -8.48
C GLY A 431 11.29 -25.77 -7.42
N THR A 432 12.13 -24.74 -7.19
CA THR A 432 11.83 -23.67 -6.23
C THR A 432 10.89 -22.63 -6.84
N ALA A 433 9.95 -22.13 -6.04
CA ALA A 433 9.08 -21.02 -6.42
C ALA A 433 9.48 -19.75 -5.64
N SER A 434 9.52 -18.59 -6.31
CA SER A 434 9.70 -17.33 -5.59
C SER A 434 8.43 -16.93 -4.83
N ILE A 435 8.60 -16.18 -3.73
CA ILE A 435 7.46 -15.67 -2.96
C ILE A 435 6.55 -14.83 -3.84
N GLU A 436 7.07 -13.98 -4.72
CA GLU A 436 6.29 -13.17 -5.65
C GLU A 436 5.44 -14.04 -6.59
N ARG A 437 6.04 -15.14 -7.09
CA ARG A 437 5.32 -16.07 -7.95
C ARG A 437 4.20 -16.79 -7.21
N LEU A 438 4.44 -17.22 -5.97
CA LEU A 438 3.42 -17.81 -5.10
C LEU A 438 2.27 -16.82 -4.88
N LEU A 439 2.57 -15.59 -4.52
CA LEU A 439 1.56 -14.56 -4.28
C LEU A 439 0.76 -14.21 -5.55
N THR A 440 1.40 -14.23 -6.72
CA THR A 440 0.72 -14.04 -8.01
C THR A 440 -0.32 -15.14 -8.26
N VAL A 441 0.06 -16.41 -8.06
CA VAL A 441 -0.84 -17.55 -8.25
C VAL A 441 -1.94 -17.56 -7.19
N PHE A 442 -1.62 -17.29 -5.93
CA PHE A 442 -2.61 -17.20 -4.85
C PHE A 442 -3.60 -16.06 -5.07
N THR A 443 -3.13 -14.92 -5.60
CA THR A 443 -4.02 -13.80 -5.99
C THR A 443 -5.00 -14.23 -7.08
N TYR A 444 -4.51 -14.95 -8.10
CA TYR A 444 -5.38 -15.49 -9.14
C TYR A 444 -6.39 -16.49 -8.56
N ALA A 445 -5.91 -17.41 -7.71
CA ALA A 445 -6.71 -18.43 -7.07
C ALA A 445 -7.82 -17.82 -6.18
N TYR A 446 -7.48 -16.80 -5.40
CA TYR A 446 -8.44 -16.05 -4.62
C TYR A 446 -9.49 -15.36 -5.51
N LYS A 447 -9.04 -14.56 -6.49
CA LYS A 447 -9.95 -13.78 -7.36
C LYS A 447 -10.82 -14.65 -8.25
N ARG A 448 -10.29 -15.76 -8.75
CA ARG A 448 -10.99 -16.65 -9.69
C ARG A 448 -11.89 -17.67 -9.01
N TYR A 449 -11.42 -18.26 -7.90
CA TYR A 449 -12.07 -19.41 -7.27
C TYR A 449 -12.52 -19.12 -5.83
N GLY A 450 -12.27 -17.93 -5.29
CA GLY A 450 -12.62 -17.58 -3.92
C GLY A 450 -11.83 -18.36 -2.86
N ILE A 451 -10.59 -18.76 -3.18
CA ILE A 451 -9.74 -19.54 -2.27
C ILE A 451 -9.26 -18.63 -1.13
N ARG A 452 -9.54 -19.01 0.10
CA ARG A 452 -9.15 -18.25 1.29
C ARG A 452 -8.02 -18.87 2.09
N HIS A 453 -7.75 -20.18 1.92
CA HIS A 453 -6.66 -20.88 2.61
C HIS A 453 -5.53 -21.17 1.62
N CYS A 454 -4.37 -20.53 1.81
CA CYS A 454 -3.19 -20.70 0.98
C CYS A 454 -2.08 -21.37 1.78
N VAL A 455 -1.54 -22.47 1.28
CA VAL A 455 -0.52 -23.29 1.96
C VAL A 455 0.82 -23.20 1.25
N ILE A 456 1.88 -23.00 2.02
CA ILE A 456 3.28 -23.06 1.58
C ILE A 456 3.97 -24.18 2.38
N ASP A 457 4.20 -25.33 1.75
CA ASP A 457 4.82 -26.51 2.36
C ASP A 457 6.06 -26.94 1.54
N SER A 458 7.25 -26.49 1.91
CA SER A 458 7.65 -25.66 3.03
C SER A 458 8.35 -24.37 2.55
N LEU A 459 8.64 -23.45 3.48
CA LEU A 459 9.39 -22.23 3.18
C LEU A 459 10.78 -22.54 2.58
N MET A 460 11.40 -23.65 2.97
CA MET A 460 12.70 -24.11 2.43
C MET A 460 12.65 -24.45 0.93
N MET A 461 11.46 -24.71 0.37
CA MET A 461 11.25 -24.99 -1.04
C MET A 461 10.94 -23.73 -1.85
N THR A 462 11.16 -22.58 -1.27
CA THR A 462 11.09 -21.27 -1.94
C THR A 462 12.50 -20.72 -2.18
N ASP A 463 12.59 -19.60 -2.86
CA ASP A 463 13.83 -18.85 -3.07
C ASP A 463 14.32 -18.10 -1.81
N VAL A 464 13.58 -18.20 -0.70
CA VAL A 464 13.95 -17.55 0.55
C VAL A 464 15.17 -18.23 1.17
N GLN A 465 16.24 -17.48 1.27
CA GLN A 465 17.49 -17.98 1.85
C GLN A 465 17.27 -18.46 3.30
N SER A 466 17.60 -19.72 3.57
CA SER A 466 17.40 -20.35 4.90
C SER A 466 18.60 -20.19 5.82
N ASP A 467 19.83 -20.11 5.28
CA ASP A 467 21.07 -20.10 6.02
C ASP A 467 22.06 -19.08 5.43
N GLY A 468 23.01 -18.61 6.23
CA GLY A 468 24.09 -17.73 5.81
C GLY A 468 23.80 -16.22 5.93
N PRO A 469 24.75 -15.37 5.48
CA PRO A 469 24.60 -13.92 5.52
C PRO A 469 23.39 -13.46 4.70
N GLY A 470 22.48 -12.69 5.31
CA GLY A 470 21.26 -12.20 4.65
C GLY A 470 20.02 -13.08 4.84
N ALA A 471 20.13 -14.31 5.36
CA ALA A 471 18.99 -15.20 5.56
C ALA A 471 17.89 -14.58 6.46
N ILE A 472 18.28 -13.90 7.53
CA ILE A 472 17.34 -13.22 8.45
C ILE A 472 16.56 -12.13 7.71
N THR A 473 17.25 -11.34 6.89
CA THR A 473 16.61 -10.26 6.09
C THR A 473 15.66 -10.84 5.05
N ALA A 474 16.10 -11.86 4.30
CA ALA A 474 15.27 -12.52 3.30
C ALA A 474 13.99 -13.14 3.91
N GLN A 475 14.12 -13.79 5.05
CA GLN A 475 12.97 -14.36 5.77
C GLN A 475 12.04 -13.27 6.32
N LYS A 476 12.59 -12.16 6.83
CA LYS A 476 11.80 -11.01 7.29
C LYS A 476 11.00 -10.38 6.14
N ASP A 477 11.64 -10.21 4.98
CA ASP A 477 10.99 -9.64 3.81
C ASP A 477 9.89 -10.57 3.28
N ALA A 478 10.16 -11.87 3.19
CA ALA A 478 9.18 -12.88 2.81
C ALA A 478 7.96 -12.86 3.74
N MET A 479 8.18 -12.89 5.06
CA MET A 479 7.09 -12.84 6.03
C MET A 479 6.28 -11.55 5.95
N ARG A 480 6.94 -10.40 5.71
CA ARG A 480 6.28 -9.11 5.50
C ARG A 480 5.39 -9.13 4.23
N MET A 481 5.91 -9.67 3.13
CA MET A 481 5.16 -9.81 1.89
C MET A 481 3.92 -10.70 2.07
N LEU A 482 4.08 -11.86 2.71
CA LEU A 482 2.98 -12.79 2.99
C LEU A 482 1.92 -12.15 3.90
N ALA A 483 2.33 -11.45 4.97
CA ALA A 483 1.41 -10.81 5.91
C ALA A 483 0.63 -9.67 5.26
N ASN A 484 1.29 -8.82 4.49
CA ASN A 484 0.64 -7.73 3.77
C ASN A 484 -0.36 -8.27 2.74
N TRP A 485 0.04 -9.31 2.01
CA TRP A 485 -0.82 -9.96 1.03
C TRP A 485 -2.04 -10.63 1.67
N ALA A 486 -1.86 -11.36 2.77
CA ALA A 486 -2.95 -12.02 3.49
C ALA A 486 -4.00 -11.00 3.96
N ARG A 487 -3.54 -9.89 4.58
CA ARG A 487 -4.42 -8.80 5.05
C ARG A 487 -5.13 -8.08 3.91
N ALA A 488 -4.41 -7.77 2.83
CA ALA A 488 -4.98 -7.07 1.68
C ALA A 488 -6.06 -7.87 0.94
N ASN A 489 -5.99 -9.21 0.98
CA ASN A 489 -6.93 -10.11 0.28
C ASN A 489 -7.91 -10.82 1.22
N GLY A 490 -7.84 -10.61 2.53
CA GLY A 490 -8.69 -11.32 3.49
C GLY A 490 -8.53 -12.85 3.41
N THR A 491 -7.28 -13.33 3.24
CA THR A 491 -6.95 -14.75 3.12
C THR A 491 -6.16 -15.23 4.34
N HIS A 492 -6.16 -16.55 4.59
CA HIS A 492 -5.33 -17.16 5.62
C HIS A 492 -4.16 -17.91 4.99
N VAL A 493 -2.94 -17.64 5.46
CA VAL A 493 -1.72 -18.29 4.97
C VAL A 493 -1.24 -19.33 5.98
N HIS A 494 -1.11 -20.58 5.54
CA HIS A 494 -0.50 -21.67 6.31
C HIS A 494 0.94 -21.85 5.81
N LEU A 495 1.92 -21.60 6.66
CA LEU A 495 3.33 -21.71 6.35
C LEU A 495 3.97 -22.85 7.13
N VAL A 496 4.48 -23.87 6.44
CA VAL A 496 5.25 -24.94 7.07
C VAL A 496 6.71 -24.50 7.19
N ALA A 497 7.23 -24.55 8.42
CA ALA A 497 8.62 -24.21 8.73
C ALA A 497 9.28 -25.35 9.52
N HIS A 498 10.56 -25.60 9.24
CA HIS A 498 11.34 -26.62 9.95
C HIS A 498 11.98 -26.03 11.21
N PRO A 499 12.28 -26.84 12.24
CA PRO A 499 13.04 -26.39 13.39
C PRO A 499 14.52 -26.22 13.04
N ARG A 500 15.28 -25.57 13.90
CA ARG A 500 16.74 -25.44 13.79
C ARG A 500 17.41 -26.82 13.86
N LYS A 501 18.47 -27.00 13.10
CA LYS A 501 19.29 -28.22 13.15
C LYS A 501 19.99 -28.34 14.51
N GLY A 502 20.08 -29.56 15.05
CA GLY A 502 20.86 -29.86 16.24
C GLY A 502 20.11 -29.88 17.57
N GLN A 503 18.76 -29.85 17.55
CA GLN A 503 17.95 -30.01 18.75
C GLN A 503 17.59 -31.49 19.00
N ASP A 504 17.41 -31.83 20.30
CA ASP A 504 16.96 -33.17 20.72
C ASP A 504 15.48 -33.37 20.34
N GLU A 505 15.21 -34.27 19.40
CA GLU A 505 13.87 -34.60 18.93
C GLU A 505 12.95 -35.26 19.98
N LYS A 506 13.49 -35.53 21.19
CA LYS A 506 12.73 -36.13 22.30
C LYS A 506 11.73 -35.18 22.94
N HIS A 507 11.84 -33.88 22.66
CA HIS A 507 10.99 -32.86 23.27
C HIS A 507 10.15 -32.14 22.21
N ILE A 508 8.95 -31.67 22.62
CA ILE A 508 8.10 -30.85 21.78
C ILE A 508 8.84 -29.55 21.48
N PRO A 509 9.05 -29.21 20.19
CA PRO A 509 9.75 -27.97 19.85
C PRO A 509 8.95 -26.75 20.31
N GLY A 510 9.64 -25.83 21.00
CA GLY A 510 9.08 -24.56 21.43
C GLY A 510 9.04 -23.50 20.32
N LYS A 511 8.49 -22.32 20.61
CA LYS A 511 8.43 -21.19 19.68
C LYS A 511 9.82 -20.77 19.17
N GLN A 512 10.85 -20.86 20.02
CA GLN A 512 12.23 -20.46 19.67
C GLN A 512 12.98 -21.49 18.83
N ASP A 513 12.44 -22.69 18.71
CA ASP A 513 13.06 -23.79 17.98
C ASP A 513 12.77 -23.77 16.49
N VAL A 514 11.86 -22.90 16.03
CA VAL A 514 11.56 -22.73 14.60
C VAL A 514 12.79 -22.20 13.86
N ALA A 515 13.14 -22.80 12.73
CA ALA A 515 14.25 -22.35 11.88
C ALA A 515 14.01 -20.91 11.40
N GLY A 516 15.09 -20.11 11.37
CA GLY A 516 15.00 -18.68 11.09
C GLY A 516 14.80 -17.81 12.34
N ALA A 517 14.83 -18.42 13.53
CA ALA A 517 14.67 -17.76 14.84
C ALA A 517 13.43 -16.85 14.94
N GLY A 518 13.38 -15.97 15.94
CA GLY A 518 12.26 -15.11 16.23
C GLY A 518 11.58 -14.40 15.05
N VAL A 519 12.27 -14.20 13.93
CA VAL A 519 11.76 -13.43 12.78
C VAL A 519 10.50 -14.06 12.17
N ILE A 520 10.48 -15.38 11.89
CA ILE A 520 9.31 -16.04 11.31
C ILE A 520 8.17 -16.09 12.34
N THR A 521 8.46 -16.50 13.57
CA THR A 521 7.44 -16.64 14.61
C THR A 521 6.95 -15.31 15.16
N ASP A 522 7.79 -14.26 15.13
CA ASP A 522 7.40 -12.92 15.58
C ASP A 522 6.48 -12.23 14.56
N ALA A 523 6.75 -12.45 13.28
CA ALA A 523 5.91 -11.92 12.19
C ALA A 523 4.59 -12.69 12.01
N ALA A 524 4.55 -13.98 12.35
CA ALA A 524 3.33 -14.79 12.28
C ALA A 524 2.28 -14.33 13.30
N ASP A 525 1.01 -14.53 12.97
CA ASP A 525 -0.10 -14.29 13.90
C ASP A 525 -0.30 -15.50 14.82
N ASN A 526 -0.16 -16.71 14.29
CA ASN A 526 -0.29 -17.96 15.05
C ASN A 526 0.91 -18.87 14.82
N VAL A 527 1.32 -19.61 15.85
CA VAL A 527 2.43 -20.57 15.79
C VAL A 527 2.04 -21.88 16.45
N PHE A 528 2.06 -22.94 15.66
CA PHE A 528 1.89 -24.32 16.12
C PHE A 528 3.19 -25.12 16.03
N SER A 529 3.36 -26.07 16.92
CA SER A 529 4.28 -27.18 16.73
C SER A 529 3.55 -28.52 16.73
N VAL A 530 4.01 -29.39 15.84
CA VAL A 530 3.58 -30.80 15.74
C VAL A 530 4.74 -31.69 16.16
N TRP A 531 4.53 -32.50 17.16
CA TRP A 531 5.53 -33.43 17.66
C TRP A 531 4.95 -34.83 17.76
N SER A 532 5.69 -35.84 17.31
CA SER A 532 5.31 -37.26 17.39
C SER A 532 6.27 -38.01 18.32
N ALA A 533 5.72 -38.85 19.17
CA ALA A 533 6.49 -39.73 20.03
C ALA A 533 7.28 -40.80 19.26
N GLN A 534 7.05 -40.95 17.92
CA GLN A 534 7.69 -41.92 17.03
C GLN A 534 7.61 -43.37 17.56
N LYS A 535 6.48 -43.73 18.16
CA LYS A 535 6.25 -45.07 18.65
C LYS A 535 6.26 -46.08 17.48
N HIS A 536 7.08 -47.09 17.57
CA HIS A 536 7.17 -48.15 16.53
C HIS A 536 5.95 -49.10 16.56
N GLU A 537 5.44 -49.37 17.75
CA GLU A 537 4.24 -50.17 17.98
C GLU A 537 3.23 -49.34 18.81
N VAL A 538 2.00 -49.32 18.34
CA VAL A 538 0.87 -48.69 19.00
C VAL A 538 -0.20 -49.73 19.18
N GLU A 539 -0.49 -50.10 20.40
CA GLU A 539 -1.57 -51.02 20.74
C GLU A 539 -2.94 -50.31 20.65
N TYR A 540 -3.94 -51.01 20.19
CA TYR A 540 -5.30 -50.47 20.14
C TYR A 540 -5.82 -50.31 21.56
N GLY A 541 -6.23 -49.08 21.93
CA GLY A 541 -6.69 -48.75 23.26
C GLY A 541 -5.57 -48.29 24.24
N ASP A 542 -4.34 -48.11 23.74
CA ASP A 542 -3.28 -47.45 24.50
C ASP A 542 -3.65 -45.97 24.72
N ASP A 543 -3.76 -45.54 25.96
CA ASP A 543 -4.15 -44.20 26.36
C ASP A 543 -3.02 -43.17 26.24
N GLU A 544 -1.80 -43.61 25.91
CA GLU A 544 -0.71 -42.70 25.65
C GLU A 544 -0.82 -42.04 24.24
N PRO A 545 -0.78 -40.73 24.16
CA PRO A 545 -0.82 -40.01 22.88
C PRO A 545 0.37 -40.34 21.98
N ASP A 546 0.10 -40.52 20.67
CA ASP A 546 1.12 -40.72 19.65
C ASP A 546 1.80 -39.42 19.21
N ALA A 547 1.09 -38.31 19.34
CA ALA A 547 1.56 -36.99 18.93
C ALA A 547 0.91 -35.88 19.77
N TYR A 548 1.47 -34.70 19.65
CA TYR A 548 0.91 -33.51 20.25
C TYR A 548 0.89 -32.37 19.23
N LEU A 549 -0.22 -31.62 19.21
CA LEU A 549 -0.32 -30.31 18.59
C LEU A 549 -0.28 -29.27 19.70
N GLN A 550 0.70 -28.38 19.65
CA GLN A 550 0.84 -27.31 20.62
C GLN A 550 0.74 -25.94 19.97
N LEU A 551 -0.16 -25.10 20.46
CA LEU A 551 -0.28 -23.70 20.12
C LEU A 551 0.68 -22.91 21.01
N HIS A 552 1.63 -22.20 20.42
CA HIS A 552 2.61 -21.36 21.14
C HIS A 552 2.28 -19.88 21.09
N LYS A 553 1.59 -19.45 20.05
CA LYS A 553 1.22 -18.04 19.83
C LYS A 553 -0.11 -17.96 19.13
N GLN A 554 -0.96 -17.07 19.60
CA GLN A 554 -2.16 -16.61 18.93
C GLN A 554 -2.30 -15.10 19.18
N ARG A 555 -2.33 -14.29 18.11
CA ARG A 555 -2.35 -12.84 18.26
C ARG A 555 -3.74 -12.30 18.60
N ASN A 556 -4.76 -12.80 17.92
CA ASN A 556 -6.12 -12.25 17.99
C ASN A 556 -7.13 -13.16 18.70
N GLY A 557 -6.67 -14.21 19.37
CA GLY A 557 -7.53 -15.13 20.14
C GLY A 557 -7.32 -15.03 21.64
N ASP A 558 -8.32 -15.48 22.37
CA ASP A 558 -8.36 -15.36 23.85
C ASP A 558 -7.46 -16.36 24.57
N VAL A 559 -6.97 -17.39 23.89
CA VAL A 559 -6.23 -18.48 24.50
C VAL A 559 -4.79 -18.53 23.98
N GLN A 560 -3.86 -18.26 24.87
CA GLN A 560 -2.45 -18.48 24.62
C GLN A 560 -2.01 -19.81 25.24
N GLN A 561 -1.25 -20.62 24.48
CA GLN A 561 -0.67 -21.90 24.91
C GLN A 561 -1.69 -23.00 25.23
N ARG A 562 -2.18 -23.62 24.17
CA ARG A 562 -2.97 -24.86 24.25
C ARG A 562 -2.16 -26.06 23.74
N LYS A 563 -2.31 -27.20 24.40
CA LYS A 563 -1.74 -28.47 23.98
C LYS A 563 -2.87 -29.47 23.74
N LEU A 564 -2.85 -30.14 22.58
CA LEU A 564 -3.81 -31.16 22.21
C LEU A 564 -3.08 -32.49 22.06
N ALA A 565 -3.54 -33.49 22.79
CA ALA A 565 -3.08 -34.87 22.64
C ALA A 565 -3.71 -35.49 21.39
N LEU A 566 -2.92 -36.15 20.56
CA LEU A 566 -3.32 -36.73 19.30
C LEU A 566 -2.97 -38.23 19.25
N PHE A 567 -3.92 -39.02 18.75
CA PHE A 567 -3.81 -40.45 18.55
C PHE A 567 -3.86 -40.74 17.06
N PHE A 568 -2.92 -41.52 16.53
CA PHE A 568 -2.72 -41.68 15.10
C PHE A 568 -3.27 -42.97 14.56
N ASN A 569 -4.23 -42.87 13.63
CA ASN A 569 -4.68 -43.99 12.83
C ASN A 569 -3.79 -44.18 11.59
N ARG A 570 -3.00 -45.29 11.56
CA ARG A 570 -2.02 -45.53 10.49
C ARG A 570 -2.70 -45.85 9.13
N ALA A 571 -3.82 -46.61 9.15
CA ALA A 571 -4.53 -46.99 7.92
C ALA A 571 -5.10 -45.77 7.22
N ALA A 572 -5.82 -44.91 7.93
CA ALA A 572 -6.42 -43.71 7.40
C ALA A 572 -5.43 -42.53 7.29
N GLN A 573 -4.25 -42.62 7.92
CA GLN A 573 -3.29 -41.52 8.07
C GLN A 573 -3.92 -40.27 8.71
N GLN A 574 -4.75 -40.49 9.72
CA GLN A 574 -5.45 -39.41 10.44
C GLN A 574 -5.03 -39.35 11.90
N PHE A 575 -5.10 -38.14 12.44
CA PHE A 575 -5.03 -37.90 13.88
C PHE A 575 -6.43 -37.75 14.48
N SER A 576 -6.64 -38.28 15.65
CA SER A 576 -7.87 -38.12 16.44
C SER A 576 -7.55 -37.66 17.85
N THR A 577 -8.55 -37.20 18.58
CA THR A 577 -8.43 -36.83 19.99
C THR A 577 -8.83 -37.97 20.93
N SER A 578 -9.17 -39.13 20.39
CA SER A 578 -9.57 -40.34 21.11
C SER A 578 -8.50 -41.43 21.04
N SER A 579 -8.19 -42.05 22.19
CA SER A 579 -7.25 -43.18 22.30
C SER A 579 -7.71 -44.40 21.47
N TYR A 580 -8.98 -44.49 21.12
CA TYR A 580 -9.49 -45.54 20.21
C TYR A 580 -9.03 -45.34 18.76
N ARG A 581 -8.40 -44.21 18.40
CA ARG A 581 -7.84 -43.91 17.07
C ARG A 581 -8.82 -44.13 15.91
N GLN A 582 -10.13 -43.93 16.18
CA GLN A 582 -11.14 -44.09 15.14
C GLN A 582 -10.98 -42.99 14.07
N PRO A 583 -10.93 -43.35 12.78
CA PRO A 583 -10.83 -42.39 11.72
C PRO A 583 -12.18 -41.66 11.52
N HIS A 584 -12.11 -40.39 11.12
CA HIS A 584 -13.27 -39.64 10.69
C HIS A 584 -13.48 -39.80 9.18
N VAL A 585 -14.71 -40.03 8.74
CA VAL A 585 -15.09 -40.12 7.32
C VAL A 585 -15.64 -38.75 6.90
N TYR A 586 -14.83 -37.95 6.18
CA TYR A 586 -15.25 -36.65 5.68
C TYR A 586 -16.22 -36.74 4.51
N LEU A 587 -16.08 -37.77 3.67
CA LEU A 587 -16.98 -38.08 2.55
C LEU A 587 -17.54 -39.48 2.70
N PRO A 588 -18.76 -39.66 3.26
CA PRO A 588 -19.42 -40.97 3.27
C PRO A 588 -19.70 -41.47 1.86
N PHE A 589 -19.37 -42.71 1.59
CA PHE A 589 -19.60 -43.33 0.30
C PHE A 589 -20.53 -44.54 0.47
N GLN A 590 -21.74 -44.41 -0.06
CA GLN A 590 -22.65 -45.56 -0.20
C GLN A 590 -22.51 -46.08 -1.62
N LYS A 591 -22.17 -47.39 -1.79
CA LYS A 591 -22.27 -48.03 -3.09
C LYS A 591 -23.73 -47.87 -3.58
N PRO A 592 -23.96 -47.47 -4.83
CA PRO A 592 -25.28 -47.60 -5.43
C PRO A 592 -25.71 -49.07 -5.27
N TYR A 593 -26.91 -49.25 -4.76
CA TYR A 593 -27.52 -50.58 -4.73
C TYR A 593 -27.60 -51.04 -6.20
N GLU A 594 -26.83 -52.07 -6.58
CA GLU A 594 -27.11 -52.81 -7.80
C GLU A 594 -28.47 -53.48 -7.57
N GLU A 595 -29.53 -52.95 -8.19
CA GLU A 595 -30.77 -53.73 -8.36
C GLU A 595 -30.35 -55.04 -9.01
N GLN A 596 -30.35 -56.11 -8.23
CA GLN A 596 -30.29 -57.44 -8.79
C GLN A 596 -31.53 -57.57 -9.66
N ALA A 597 -31.34 -57.46 -10.99
CA ALA A 597 -32.33 -57.84 -11.97
C ALA A 597 -32.65 -59.31 -11.74
N ALA A 598 -33.88 -59.55 -11.28
CA ALA A 598 -34.49 -60.87 -11.16
C ALA A 598 -34.78 -61.45 -12.54
#